data_81c49f316db09a24a9a22bb2f10e47fc
#
_entry.id   81c49f316db09a24a9a22bb2f10e47fc
#
_cell.length_a   1.000
_cell.length_b   1.000
_cell.length_c   1.000
_cell.angle_alpha   90.00
_cell.angle_beta   90.00
_cell.angle_gamma   90.00
#
_symmetry.space_group_name_H-M   'P 1'
#
loop_
_entity.id
_entity.type
_entity.pdbx_description
1 polymer ?
#
loop_
_entity_poly.entity_id
_entity_poly.type
_entity_poly.pdbx_seq_one_letter_code
_entity_poly.pdbx_strand_id
1 'polypeptide(L)'
;MKKFAAILLSLVLTLTVALADSIYVVSREDGSGTRTAFIELTGVEQKDADGNKVDMTTVEAAVYSGTSEVKTTVSQDVAAIGYISLGSMDASVKALKVARNPEDGAEAVYVEATPENVASGDYAIARPFNIAYKADSLSATAQDFINWILSAEGQAIVTAQKYVAKEPAEYQAAPVAGKIVIGGSSSVGPLMQDRKSTRLNSSHSARS
;
A
#
# COMPACT_ATOMS: atom_id res chain seq x y z
N MET A 1 23.97 55.37 20.04
CA MET A 1 22.68 54.71 19.71
C MET A 1 22.68 53.97 18.40
N LYS A 2 23.22 54.46 17.28
CA LYS A 2 23.21 53.76 15.98
C LYS A 2 24.02 52.45 15.95
N LYS A 3 25.06 52.27 16.75
CA LYS A 3 25.90 51.05 16.82
C LYS A 3 25.25 49.90 17.59
N PHE A 4 24.40 50.21 18.58
CA PHE A 4 23.64 49.21 19.34
C PHE A 4 22.44 48.66 18.52
N ALA A 5 21.82 49.46 17.66
CA ALA A 5 20.73 49.01 16.78
C ALA A 5 21.26 48.00 15.71
N ALA A 6 22.49 48.20 15.21
CA ALA A 6 23.10 47.26 14.25
C ALA A 6 23.46 45.90 14.86
N ILE A 7 23.88 45.87 16.12
CA ILE A 7 24.20 44.63 16.82
C ILE A 7 22.91 43.82 17.16
N LEU A 8 21.83 44.53 17.51
CA LEU A 8 20.54 43.88 17.78
C LEU A 8 19.94 43.31 16.51
N LEU A 9 20.08 43.98 15.36
CA LEU A 9 19.56 43.50 14.07
C LEU A 9 20.39 42.30 13.56
N SER A 10 21.70 42.25 13.78
CA SER A 10 22.54 41.12 13.42
C SER A 10 22.27 39.89 14.30
N LEU A 11 21.90 40.07 15.58
CA LEU A 11 21.59 38.96 16.49
C LEU A 11 20.21 38.32 16.17
N VAL A 12 19.26 39.09 15.61
CA VAL A 12 17.95 38.56 15.17
C VAL A 12 18.07 37.78 13.86
N LEU A 13 19.10 38.08 13.03
CA LEU A 13 19.29 37.41 11.74
C LEU A 13 20.03 36.06 11.85
N THR A 14 20.62 35.74 13.01
CA THR A 14 21.36 34.48 13.22
C THR A 14 20.54 33.40 13.92
N LEU A 15 19.27 33.65 14.24
CA LEU A 15 18.39 32.68 14.91
C LEU A 15 17.42 31.99 13.94
N THR A 16 17.71 31.94 12.64
CA THR A 16 17.19 30.86 11.81
C THR A 16 18.04 29.63 12.09
N VAL A 17 17.86 29.05 13.27
CA VAL A 17 18.11 27.62 13.44
C VAL A 17 17.23 26.98 12.39
N ALA A 18 17.82 26.44 11.33
CA ALA A 18 17.18 25.44 10.53
C ALA A 18 16.85 24.32 11.53
N LEU A 19 15.65 24.33 12.08
CA LEU A 19 15.04 23.13 12.58
C LEU A 19 15.05 22.23 11.36
N ALA A 20 16.02 21.32 11.28
CA ALA A 20 15.92 20.20 10.38
C ALA A 20 14.59 19.55 10.78
N ASP A 21 13.55 19.75 9.94
CA ASP A 21 12.26 19.15 10.17
C ASP A 21 12.52 17.66 10.28
N SER A 22 12.37 17.12 11.50
CA SER A 22 12.56 15.69 11.72
C SER A 22 11.48 14.98 10.94
N ILE A 23 11.85 14.03 10.08
CA ILE A 23 10.90 13.23 9.34
C ILE A 23 10.01 12.47 10.34
N TYR A 24 8.71 12.66 10.23
CA TYR A 24 7.73 11.93 11.02
C TYR A 24 7.40 10.61 10.34
N VAL A 25 7.99 9.52 10.85
CA VAL A 25 7.82 8.19 10.28
C VAL A 25 6.49 7.59 10.71
N VAL A 26 5.69 7.19 9.74
CA VAL A 26 4.38 6.55 9.92
C VAL A 26 4.43 5.13 9.41
N SER A 27 4.16 4.17 10.28
CA SER A 27 4.21 2.74 10.00
C SER A 27 2.88 2.04 10.26
N ARG A 28 2.82 0.76 9.99
CA ARG A 28 1.68 -0.11 10.23
C ARG A 28 1.95 -1.03 11.42
N GLU A 29 0.88 -1.54 11.98
CA GLU A 29 0.87 -2.51 13.09
C GLU A 29 1.60 -3.81 12.76
N ASP A 30 2.01 -4.53 13.80
CA ASP A 30 2.53 -5.88 13.66
C ASP A 30 1.49 -6.82 13.05
N GLY A 31 1.93 -7.72 12.16
CA GLY A 31 1.04 -8.60 11.40
C GLY A 31 0.38 -7.93 10.17
N SER A 32 0.63 -6.64 9.93
CA SER A 32 0.22 -5.99 8.68
C SER A 32 0.97 -6.56 7.49
N GLY A 33 0.24 -7.17 6.55
CA GLY A 33 0.85 -7.63 5.30
C GLY A 33 1.49 -6.51 4.47
N THR A 34 1.03 -5.26 4.62
CA THR A 34 1.64 -4.09 3.97
C THR A 34 2.96 -3.73 4.62
N ARG A 35 3.06 -3.78 5.97
CA ARG A 35 4.33 -3.60 6.69
C ARG A 35 5.34 -4.66 6.29
N THR A 36 4.97 -5.92 6.37
CA THR A 36 5.86 -7.03 5.97
C THR A 36 6.40 -6.83 4.56
N ALA A 37 5.51 -6.50 3.59
CA ALA A 37 5.95 -6.23 2.22
C ALA A 37 6.94 -5.08 2.13
N PHE A 38 6.65 -3.98 2.80
CA PHE A 38 7.49 -2.79 2.76
C PHE A 38 8.88 -3.07 3.33
N ILE A 39 8.98 -3.62 4.54
CA ILE A 39 10.27 -3.86 5.19
C ILE A 39 11.13 -4.89 4.44
N GLU A 40 10.51 -5.95 3.89
CA GLU A 40 11.21 -6.96 3.09
C GLU A 40 11.75 -6.37 1.78
N LEU A 41 10.91 -5.64 1.04
CA LEU A 41 11.26 -5.13 -0.29
C LEU A 41 12.19 -3.91 -0.27
N THR A 42 12.22 -3.17 0.84
CA THR A 42 13.10 -2.00 1.00
C THR A 42 14.39 -2.30 1.77
N GLY A 43 14.56 -3.53 2.29
CA GLY A 43 15.72 -3.91 3.10
C GLY A 43 15.71 -3.32 4.51
N VAL A 44 14.57 -2.81 4.99
CA VAL A 44 14.38 -2.42 6.39
C VAL A 44 14.35 -3.67 7.27
N GLU A 45 13.88 -4.81 6.78
CA GLU A 45 14.09 -6.09 7.43
C GLU A 45 15.52 -6.57 7.18
N GLN A 46 16.25 -6.83 8.25
CA GLN A 46 17.63 -7.31 8.22
C GLN A 46 17.76 -8.64 8.96
N LYS A 47 18.87 -9.32 8.75
CA LYS A 47 19.22 -10.52 9.53
C LYS A 47 20.16 -10.16 10.67
N ASP A 48 19.87 -10.67 11.86
CA ASP A 48 20.79 -10.60 13.01
C ASP A 48 21.96 -11.59 12.84
N ALA A 49 22.85 -11.63 13.85
CA ALA A 49 24.02 -12.51 13.86
C ALA A 49 23.65 -14.02 13.82
N ASP A 50 22.46 -14.38 14.28
CA ASP A 50 21.95 -15.74 14.33
C ASP A 50 21.14 -16.09 13.05
N GLY A 51 20.96 -15.13 12.13
CA GLY A 51 20.23 -15.29 10.88
C GLY A 51 18.72 -15.08 10.98
N ASN A 52 18.21 -14.63 12.14
CA ASN A 52 16.79 -14.31 12.30
C ASN A 52 16.45 -12.98 11.63
N LYS A 53 15.24 -12.89 11.08
CA LYS A 53 14.71 -11.66 10.51
C LYS A 53 14.35 -10.67 11.61
N VAL A 54 14.84 -9.44 11.49
CA VAL A 54 14.60 -8.34 12.44
C VAL A 54 14.06 -7.14 11.67
N ASP A 55 12.91 -6.62 12.08
CA ASP A 55 12.36 -5.38 11.58
C ASP A 55 13.13 -4.18 12.20
N MET A 56 13.82 -3.44 11.35
CA MET A 56 14.62 -2.27 11.73
C MET A 56 13.84 -0.96 11.63
N THR A 57 12.50 -1.01 11.54
CA THR A 57 11.68 0.20 11.63
C THR A 57 12.01 0.95 12.92
N THR A 58 12.21 2.28 12.83
CA THR A 58 12.50 3.08 14.01
C THR A 58 11.43 2.92 15.09
N VAL A 59 11.87 2.83 16.35
CA VAL A 59 10.97 2.74 17.51
C VAL A 59 10.14 4.01 17.73
N GLU A 60 10.54 5.13 17.12
CA GLU A 60 9.82 6.41 17.16
C GLU A 60 8.71 6.49 16.11
N ALA A 61 8.57 5.49 15.24
CA ALA A 61 7.52 5.49 14.23
C ALA A 61 6.13 5.44 14.87
N ALA A 62 5.24 6.32 14.39
CA ALA A 62 3.82 6.23 14.75
C ALA A 62 3.20 5.02 14.05
N VAL A 63 2.58 4.14 14.83
CA VAL A 63 2.01 2.88 14.34
C VAL A 63 0.50 2.96 14.26
N TYR A 64 -0.04 2.67 13.08
CA TYR A 64 -1.49 2.71 12.80
C TYR A 64 -2.02 1.34 12.31
N SER A 65 -3.27 1.06 12.63
CA SER A 65 -3.92 -0.24 12.34
C SER A 65 -4.56 -0.32 10.95
N GLY A 66 -4.54 0.76 10.16
CA GLY A 66 -5.19 0.78 8.84
C GLY A 66 -4.53 1.70 7.83
N THR A 67 -4.73 1.37 6.55
CA THR A 67 -4.25 2.18 5.42
C THR A 67 -4.82 3.60 5.44
N SER A 68 -6.09 3.77 5.83
CA SER A 68 -6.76 5.06 5.87
C SER A 68 -6.16 5.99 6.93
N GLU A 69 -5.76 5.45 8.08
CA GLU A 69 -5.13 6.22 9.17
C GLU A 69 -3.75 6.71 8.73
N VAL A 70 -2.93 5.84 8.13
CA VAL A 70 -1.64 6.24 7.56
C VAL A 70 -1.82 7.36 6.53
N LYS A 71 -2.74 7.19 5.58
CA LYS A 71 -3.00 8.21 4.55
C LYS A 71 -3.46 9.54 5.16
N THR A 72 -4.36 9.51 6.12
CA THR A 72 -4.86 10.72 6.80
C THR A 72 -3.72 11.45 7.52
N THR A 73 -2.88 10.72 8.27
CA THR A 73 -1.74 11.32 8.98
C THR A 73 -0.77 11.99 8.01
N VAL A 74 -0.36 11.29 6.95
CA VAL A 74 0.54 11.85 5.93
C VAL A 74 -0.08 13.06 5.20
N SER A 75 -1.39 13.06 4.97
CA SER A 75 -2.07 14.20 4.34
C SER A 75 -2.15 15.46 5.20
N GLN A 76 -2.03 15.33 6.52
CA GLN A 76 -2.15 16.41 7.49
C GLN A 76 -0.81 16.95 8.00
N ASP A 77 0.28 16.23 7.81
CA ASP A 77 1.61 16.60 8.28
C ASP A 77 2.63 16.55 7.14
N VAL A 78 3.19 17.71 6.81
CA VAL A 78 4.18 17.85 5.71
C VAL A 78 5.52 17.16 6.00
N ALA A 79 5.82 16.87 7.27
CA ALA A 79 7.00 16.14 7.68
C ALA A 79 6.77 14.61 7.69
N ALA A 80 5.52 14.16 7.53
CA ALA A 80 5.17 12.76 7.62
C ALA A 80 5.50 11.99 6.33
N ILE A 81 6.07 10.79 6.51
CA ILE A 81 6.27 9.81 5.46
C ILE A 81 5.69 8.46 5.89
N GLY A 82 4.99 7.80 4.99
CA GLY A 82 4.39 6.49 5.25
C GLY A 82 4.27 5.66 3.98
N TYR A 83 3.68 4.48 4.08
CA TYR A 83 3.48 3.59 2.95
C TYR A 83 2.05 3.03 2.95
N ILE A 84 1.46 2.96 1.76
CA ILE A 84 0.10 2.47 1.51
C ILE A 84 0.07 1.69 0.20
N SER A 85 -1.00 0.94 -0.05
CA SER A 85 -1.19 0.28 -1.35
C SER A 85 -1.51 1.28 -2.45
N LEU A 86 -1.09 0.97 -3.69
CA LEU A 86 -1.30 1.82 -4.87
C LEU A 86 -2.77 2.21 -5.08
N GLY A 87 -3.70 1.26 -4.96
CA GLY A 87 -5.12 1.54 -5.12
C GLY A 87 -5.76 2.37 -3.99
N SER A 88 -5.05 2.61 -2.89
CA SER A 88 -5.50 3.49 -1.80
C SER A 88 -5.02 4.93 -1.96
N MET A 89 -4.19 5.20 -2.97
CA MET A 89 -3.61 6.50 -3.23
C MET A 89 -4.59 7.43 -3.95
N ASP A 90 -4.67 8.67 -3.51
CA ASP A 90 -5.42 9.75 -4.15
C ASP A 90 -4.66 11.08 -4.08
N ALA A 91 -5.31 12.16 -4.49
CA ALA A 91 -4.70 13.49 -4.54
C ALA A 91 -4.38 14.11 -3.16
N SER A 92 -4.77 13.47 -2.05
CA SER A 92 -4.47 13.98 -0.70
C SER A 92 -3.04 13.72 -0.27
N VAL A 93 -2.32 12.82 -0.94
CA VAL A 93 -0.93 12.45 -0.64
C VAL A 93 -0.09 12.42 -1.92
N LYS A 94 1.21 12.68 -1.78
CA LYS A 94 2.18 12.62 -2.87
C LYS A 94 2.96 11.30 -2.82
N ALA A 95 2.94 10.54 -3.90
CA ALA A 95 3.82 9.40 -4.04
C ALA A 95 5.26 9.84 -4.30
N LEU A 96 6.20 9.20 -3.63
CA LEU A 96 7.62 9.35 -3.93
C LEU A 96 8.02 8.38 -5.04
N LYS A 97 8.94 8.82 -5.90
CA LYS A 97 9.63 7.90 -6.80
C LYS A 97 10.62 7.06 -6.01
N VAL A 98 10.74 5.82 -6.38
CA VAL A 98 11.66 4.86 -5.74
C VAL A 98 12.82 4.59 -6.66
N ALA A 99 14.03 4.66 -6.14
CA ALA A 99 15.21 4.29 -6.90
C ALA A 99 15.20 2.77 -7.16
N ARG A 100 15.34 2.40 -8.41
CA ARG A 100 15.75 1.05 -8.77
C ARG A 100 17.22 0.93 -8.34
N ASN A 101 17.56 -0.12 -7.59
CA ASN A 101 18.95 -0.34 -7.16
C ASN A 101 19.87 -0.25 -8.39
N PRO A 102 20.76 0.73 -8.47
CA PRO A 102 21.73 0.74 -9.55
C PRO A 102 22.65 -0.46 -9.36
N GLU A 103 22.97 -1.15 -10.43
CA GLU A 103 24.16 -1.99 -10.46
C GLU A 103 25.37 -1.10 -10.10
N ASP A 104 26.37 -1.66 -9.45
CA ASP A 104 27.53 -0.93 -8.95
C ASP A 104 28.07 0.11 -9.96
N GLY A 105 27.99 1.39 -9.57
CA GLY A 105 28.48 2.51 -10.36
C GLY A 105 27.52 3.10 -11.40
N ALA A 106 26.30 2.59 -11.53
CA ALA A 106 25.28 3.19 -12.40
C ALA A 106 24.53 4.34 -11.71
N GLU A 107 24.03 5.29 -12.49
CA GLU A 107 23.16 6.35 -11.98
C GLU A 107 21.80 5.78 -11.55
N ALA A 108 21.29 6.23 -10.39
CA ALA A 108 20.01 5.78 -9.86
C ALA A 108 18.86 6.23 -10.75
N VAL A 109 18.04 5.30 -11.22
CA VAL A 109 16.82 5.57 -11.97
C VAL A 109 15.63 5.59 -10.98
N TYR A 110 14.96 6.75 -10.89
CA TYR A 110 13.80 6.94 -10.02
C TYR A 110 12.50 6.64 -10.75
N VAL A 111 11.78 5.62 -10.30
CA VAL A 111 10.57 5.10 -10.93
C VAL A 111 9.32 5.50 -10.15
N GLU A 112 8.27 5.91 -10.85
CA GLU A 112 6.97 6.25 -10.26
C GLU A 112 6.15 5.00 -9.95
N ALA A 113 5.35 5.08 -8.86
CA ALA A 113 4.39 4.03 -8.49
C ALA A 113 3.16 4.11 -9.40
N THR A 114 3.21 3.48 -10.56
CA THR A 114 2.08 3.36 -11.49
C THR A 114 1.78 1.89 -11.80
N PRO A 115 0.54 1.54 -12.20
CA PRO A 115 0.23 0.18 -12.61
C PRO A 115 1.15 -0.35 -13.73
N GLU A 116 1.51 0.53 -14.68
CA GLU A 116 2.38 0.20 -15.81
C GLU A 116 3.79 -0.16 -15.35
N ASN A 117 4.38 0.65 -14.46
CA ASN A 117 5.72 0.41 -13.93
C ASN A 117 5.75 -0.81 -13.00
N VAL A 118 4.64 -1.12 -12.32
CA VAL A 118 4.50 -2.36 -11.54
C VAL A 118 4.40 -3.56 -12.48
N ALA A 119 3.61 -3.46 -13.56
CA ALA A 119 3.42 -4.55 -14.51
C ALA A 119 4.70 -4.87 -15.29
N SER A 120 5.50 -3.86 -15.66
CA SER A 120 6.80 -4.04 -16.33
C SER A 120 7.89 -4.58 -15.39
N GLY A 121 7.69 -4.50 -14.05
CA GLY A 121 8.71 -4.83 -13.06
C GLY A 121 9.74 -3.72 -12.80
N ASP A 122 9.54 -2.54 -13.37
CA ASP A 122 10.44 -1.40 -13.14
C ASP A 122 10.28 -0.81 -11.73
N TYR A 123 9.07 -0.84 -11.17
CA TYR A 123 8.82 -0.42 -9.80
C TYR A 123 9.09 -1.56 -8.83
N ALA A 124 10.19 -1.46 -8.08
CA ALA A 124 10.73 -2.56 -7.28
C ALA A 124 9.88 -2.91 -6.03
N ILE A 125 9.14 -1.94 -5.46
CA ILE A 125 8.32 -2.18 -4.25
C ILE A 125 6.94 -2.68 -4.67
N ALA A 126 6.86 -3.91 -5.17
CA ALA A 126 5.61 -4.52 -5.61
C ALA A 126 5.56 -6.00 -5.26
N ARG A 127 4.36 -6.47 -4.90
CA ARG A 127 4.10 -7.90 -4.72
C ARG A 127 2.65 -8.24 -5.04
N PRO A 128 2.34 -9.51 -5.39
CA PRO A 128 0.98 -9.92 -5.65
C PRO A 128 0.15 -9.98 -4.37
N PHE A 129 -1.16 -9.74 -4.50
CA PHE A 129 -2.13 -10.15 -3.50
C PHE A 129 -2.42 -11.64 -3.63
N ASN A 130 -2.44 -12.34 -2.51
CA ASN A 130 -2.70 -13.77 -2.47
C ASN A 130 -4.08 -14.05 -1.84
N ILE A 131 -4.76 -15.07 -2.34
CA ILE A 131 -5.96 -15.64 -1.75
C ILE A 131 -5.55 -16.91 -1.02
N ALA A 132 -5.78 -16.96 0.28
CA ALA A 132 -5.53 -18.14 1.09
C ALA A 132 -6.85 -18.76 1.57
N TYR A 133 -6.96 -20.07 1.50
CA TYR A 133 -8.12 -20.82 1.98
C TYR A 133 -7.70 -22.21 2.48
N LYS A 134 -8.54 -22.81 3.31
CA LYS A 134 -8.33 -24.19 3.76
C LYS A 134 -8.98 -25.13 2.76
N ALA A 135 -8.16 -25.87 2.03
CA ALA A 135 -8.61 -26.73 0.93
C ALA A 135 -9.69 -27.74 1.33
N ASP A 136 -9.50 -28.41 2.49
CA ASP A 136 -10.39 -29.45 2.96
C ASP A 136 -11.79 -28.95 3.41
N SER A 137 -11.97 -27.63 3.52
CA SER A 137 -13.23 -27.02 4.01
C SER A 137 -13.72 -25.87 3.14
N LEU A 138 -13.22 -25.75 1.92
CA LEU A 138 -13.66 -24.72 0.98
C LEU A 138 -15.09 -25.04 0.49
N SER A 139 -16.05 -24.15 0.81
CA SER A 139 -17.42 -24.33 0.31
C SER A 139 -17.54 -24.06 -1.19
N ALA A 140 -18.53 -24.66 -1.85
CA ALA A 140 -18.79 -24.42 -3.26
C ALA A 140 -19.04 -22.92 -3.55
N THR A 141 -19.72 -22.21 -2.64
CA THR A 141 -19.92 -20.75 -2.75
C THR A 141 -18.60 -19.96 -2.67
N ALA A 142 -17.68 -20.39 -1.81
CA ALA A 142 -16.37 -19.73 -1.71
C ALA A 142 -15.51 -20.03 -2.94
N GLN A 143 -15.54 -21.24 -3.46
CA GLN A 143 -14.84 -21.61 -4.69
C GLN A 143 -15.38 -20.81 -5.89
N ASP A 144 -16.69 -20.71 -6.04
CA ASP A 144 -17.32 -19.91 -7.10
C ASP A 144 -16.91 -18.43 -7.00
N PHE A 145 -16.84 -17.90 -5.78
CA PHE A 145 -16.39 -16.52 -5.56
C PHE A 145 -14.91 -16.33 -5.94
N ILE A 146 -14.03 -17.28 -5.64
CA ILE A 146 -12.61 -17.25 -6.06
C ILE A 146 -12.53 -17.29 -7.59
N ASN A 147 -13.28 -18.17 -8.24
CA ASN A 147 -13.30 -18.26 -9.70
C ASN A 147 -13.79 -16.96 -10.34
N TRP A 148 -14.83 -16.35 -9.77
CA TRP A 148 -15.30 -15.03 -10.23
C TRP A 148 -14.26 -13.93 -10.04
N ILE A 149 -13.51 -13.92 -8.93
CA ILE A 149 -12.39 -12.98 -8.74
C ILE A 149 -11.39 -13.06 -9.89
N LEU A 150 -11.09 -14.26 -10.36
CA LEU A 150 -10.11 -14.51 -11.41
C LEU A 150 -10.69 -14.33 -12.83
N SER A 151 -12.00 -14.10 -12.97
CA SER A 151 -12.66 -13.87 -14.25
C SER A 151 -12.34 -12.51 -14.86
N ALA A 152 -12.72 -12.32 -16.12
CA ALA A 152 -12.60 -11.02 -16.81
C ALA A 152 -13.32 -9.89 -16.04
N GLU A 153 -14.52 -10.17 -15.49
CA GLU A 153 -15.27 -9.20 -14.69
C GLU A 153 -14.54 -8.83 -13.40
N GLY A 154 -14.04 -9.83 -12.65
CA GLY A 154 -13.26 -9.60 -11.44
C GLY A 154 -11.96 -8.85 -11.71
N GLN A 155 -11.25 -9.18 -12.78
CA GLN A 155 -10.00 -8.52 -13.15
C GLN A 155 -10.21 -7.09 -13.69
N ALA A 156 -11.35 -6.81 -14.31
CA ALA A 156 -11.72 -5.44 -14.68
C ALA A 156 -11.86 -4.52 -13.44
N ILE A 157 -12.37 -5.04 -12.32
CA ILE A 157 -12.42 -4.30 -11.05
C ILE A 157 -11.01 -4.05 -10.51
N VAL A 158 -10.10 -5.03 -10.62
CA VAL A 158 -8.69 -4.86 -10.22
C VAL A 158 -8.06 -3.69 -10.96
N THR A 159 -8.25 -3.61 -12.27
CA THR A 159 -7.76 -2.50 -13.11
C THR A 159 -8.43 -1.17 -12.75
N ALA A 160 -9.74 -1.15 -12.55
CA ALA A 160 -10.48 0.07 -12.18
C ALA A 160 -10.00 0.66 -10.84
N GLN A 161 -9.53 -0.20 -9.92
CA GLN A 161 -8.94 0.20 -8.64
C GLN A 161 -7.42 0.47 -8.73
N LYS A 162 -6.88 0.64 -9.93
CA LYS A 162 -5.46 0.97 -10.20
C LYS A 162 -4.46 -0.09 -9.73
N TYR A 163 -4.88 -1.34 -9.64
CA TYR A 163 -3.97 -2.47 -9.43
C TYR A 163 -3.66 -3.15 -10.76
N VAL A 164 -2.62 -3.97 -10.76
CA VAL A 164 -2.24 -4.78 -11.93
C VAL A 164 -3.09 -6.04 -11.96
N ALA A 165 -3.93 -6.15 -12.98
CA ALA A 165 -4.76 -7.33 -13.21
C ALA A 165 -3.91 -8.51 -13.71
N LYS A 166 -4.35 -9.73 -13.40
CA LYS A 166 -3.83 -10.96 -14.01
C LYS A 166 -4.59 -11.26 -15.31
N GLU A 167 -4.01 -12.13 -16.12
CA GLU A 167 -4.73 -12.72 -17.25
C GLU A 167 -6.01 -13.39 -16.75
N PRO A 168 -7.19 -13.01 -17.30
CA PRO A 168 -8.46 -13.54 -16.83
C PRO A 168 -8.62 -15.02 -17.13
N ALA A 169 -9.17 -15.75 -16.16
CA ALA A 169 -9.61 -17.13 -16.36
C ALA A 169 -11.05 -17.19 -16.90
N GLU A 170 -11.37 -18.26 -17.63
CA GLU A 170 -12.75 -18.57 -17.97
C GLU A 170 -13.60 -18.77 -16.72
N TYR A 171 -14.78 -18.19 -16.70
CA TYR A 171 -15.70 -18.29 -15.58
C TYR A 171 -17.13 -18.53 -16.04
N GLN A 172 -17.74 -19.53 -15.44
CA GLN A 172 -19.16 -19.79 -15.53
C GLN A 172 -19.74 -19.84 -14.11
N ALA A 173 -20.73 -19.00 -13.84
CA ALA A 173 -21.36 -18.93 -12.53
C ALA A 173 -21.99 -20.27 -12.14
N ALA A 174 -21.62 -20.79 -10.97
CA ALA A 174 -22.27 -21.98 -10.44
C ALA A 174 -23.59 -21.61 -9.71
N PRO A 175 -24.62 -22.48 -9.75
CA PRO A 175 -25.90 -22.26 -9.06
C PRO A 175 -25.73 -22.52 -7.55
N VAL A 176 -24.84 -21.77 -6.90
CA VAL A 176 -24.52 -21.92 -5.47
C VAL A 176 -25.09 -20.74 -4.67
N ALA A 177 -25.49 -21.01 -3.45
CA ALA A 177 -25.95 -20.00 -2.50
C ALA A 177 -25.33 -20.27 -1.12
N GLY A 178 -25.12 -19.22 -0.35
CA GLY A 178 -24.58 -19.33 0.97
C GLY A 178 -23.84 -18.06 1.42
N LYS A 179 -23.43 -18.06 2.67
CA LYS A 179 -22.62 -16.98 3.27
C LYS A 179 -21.16 -17.40 3.24
N ILE A 180 -20.29 -16.51 2.79
CA ILE A 180 -18.84 -16.62 2.94
C ILE A 180 -18.34 -15.54 3.89
N VAL A 181 -17.28 -15.84 4.63
CA VAL A 181 -16.59 -14.87 5.48
C VAL A 181 -15.20 -14.67 4.90
N ILE A 182 -14.87 -13.41 4.67
CA ILE A 182 -13.59 -13.02 4.06
C ILE A 182 -12.91 -12.05 5.02
N GLY A 183 -11.68 -12.36 5.39
CA GLY A 183 -10.79 -11.47 6.13
C GLY A 183 -9.53 -11.20 5.31
N GLY A 184 -8.87 -10.08 5.58
CA GLY A 184 -7.64 -9.77 4.85
C GLY A 184 -7.04 -8.43 5.23
N SER A 185 -5.96 -8.08 4.55
CA SER A 185 -5.28 -6.79 4.71
C SER A 185 -6.18 -5.63 4.30
N SER A 186 -6.09 -4.50 5.02
CA SER A 186 -6.76 -3.25 4.65
C SER A 186 -6.32 -2.71 3.27
N SER A 187 -5.16 -3.12 2.78
CA SER A 187 -4.68 -2.81 1.42
C SER A 187 -5.55 -3.42 0.31
N VAL A 188 -6.27 -4.51 0.60
CA VAL A 188 -7.21 -5.16 -0.33
C VAL A 188 -8.62 -4.57 -0.20
N GLY A 189 -8.86 -3.72 0.80
CA GLY A 189 -10.16 -3.13 1.11
C GLY A 189 -10.87 -2.52 -0.10
N PRO A 190 -10.24 -1.66 -0.92
CA PRO A 190 -10.85 -1.07 -2.10
C PRO A 190 -11.41 -2.12 -3.07
N LEU A 191 -10.66 -3.19 -3.34
CA LEU A 191 -11.11 -4.29 -4.20
C LEU A 191 -12.32 -5.04 -3.63
N MET A 192 -12.35 -5.24 -2.31
CA MET A 192 -13.41 -6.05 -1.66
C MET A 192 -14.71 -5.29 -1.50
N GLN A 193 -14.70 -3.97 -1.37
CA GLN A 193 -15.89 -3.13 -1.26
C GLN A 193 -16.68 -3.11 -2.56
N ASP A 194 -16.04 -2.92 -3.70
CA ASP A 194 -16.70 -2.92 -5.02
C ASP A 194 -17.37 -4.26 -5.36
N ARG A 195 -16.76 -5.37 -4.96
CA ARG A 195 -17.31 -6.72 -5.20
C ARG A 195 -18.63 -6.98 -4.49
N LYS A 196 -18.82 -6.38 -3.31
CA LYS A 196 -20.06 -6.53 -2.55
C LYS A 196 -21.25 -5.86 -3.25
N SER A 197 -21.05 -4.70 -3.86
CA SER A 197 -22.09 -3.95 -4.55
C SER A 197 -22.43 -4.56 -5.92
N THR A 198 -21.47 -5.01 -6.69
CA THR A 198 -21.67 -5.55 -8.04
C THR A 198 -22.44 -6.87 -8.01
N ARG A 199 -22.14 -7.78 -7.08
CA ARG A 199 -22.82 -9.07 -6.99
C ARG A 199 -24.24 -8.98 -6.44
N LEU A 200 -24.57 -7.98 -5.62
CA LEU A 200 -25.92 -7.70 -5.17
C LEU A 200 -26.81 -7.18 -6.32
N ASN A 201 -26.25 -6.39 -7.23
CA ASN A 201 -26.98 -5.84 -8.36
C ASN A 201 -27.24 -6.89 -9.46
N SER A 202 -26.31 -7.80 -9.74
CA SER A 202 -26.51 -8.86 -10.74
C SER A 202 -27.57 -9.88 -10.33
N SER A 203 -27.73 -10.15 -9.03
CA SER A 203 -28.79 -11.04 -8.53
C SER A 203 -30.20 -10.43 -8.59
N HIS A 204 -30.32 -9.10 -8.66
CA HIS A 204 -31.61 -8.41 -8.84
C HIS A 204 -32.01 -8.28 -10.31
N SER A 205 -31.10 -8.20 -11.27
CA SER A 205 -31.41 -8.10 -12.70
C SER A 205 -31.84 -9.45 -13.32
N ALA A 206 -31.52 -10.56 -12.67
CA ALA A 206 -31.97 -11.90 -13.14
C ALA A 206 -33.35 -12.33 -12.66
N ARG A 207 -34.11 -11.44 -11.99
CA ARG A 207 -35.46 -11.70 -11.46
C ARG A 207 -36.56 -10.79 -12.04
N SER A 208 -36.28 -10.12 -13.15
CA SER A 208 -37.30 -9.33 -13.88
C SER A 208 -37.65 -9.93 -15.23
#